data_fdcac05cd23160506745a0deecd674d9
#
_entry.id   fdcac05cd23160506745a0deecd674d9
#
_cell.length_a   1.000
_cell.length_b   1.000
_cell.length_c   1.000
_cell.angle_alpha   90.00
_cell.angle_beta   90.00
_cell.angle_gamma   90.00
#
_symmetry.space_group_name_H-M   'P 1'
#
loop_
_entity.id
_entity.type
_entity.pdbx_description
1 polymer ?
#
loop_
_entity_poly.entity_id
_entity_poly.type
_entity_poly.pdbx_seq_one_letter_code
_entity_poly.pdbx_strand_id
1 'polypeptide(L)'
;MINITNNEIKFNDLEEKMWKKKMQEGLEELRNQLRAIDNQLLKNKNNAELEVKDFQKTTIKCKFGDLEFYRRRYKLTKNGKTRMVYLLDIYLELGYSGQYSQSIVELVLREATEKSYRKTAETIRETTNVSITHTAARRILIDFSEKHIKKVEKEKLKLYEKGFIEGQKEIKMIYEESDGIYISKQDRKKNKKSRKGKKLKSEIKIGIVHEGFEKRYSNDFRIKNKQMIATIKSAKYFKRLVDMTIGTTYKENSIEKIIINADGAGWCKDIAESPKERYQLDMFHIQKRITEAVTDKEYKKLMSKIVKTDKPEDIFNIIHNYKEELEYEQKDEELAKVKELEEYLRNNKKGLLRYQYDLGLTEEEIEKLDETEYRNLGTEESQMYCGCRKRMKKNRTSWSDNGAEAMVKVISYIKSNLLDDIITGRMEKSIQEELSERIEEPKKVKKIKLGKVKYATRNSILESLTGFRKQKVIDLLRNKTFNQMRIIGN
;
A
#
# COMPACT_ATOMS: atom_id res chain seq x y z
N MET A 1 -39.57 -11.07 -40.53
CA MET A 1 -38.87 -10.12 -41.41
C MET A 1 -38.80 -8.78 -40.68
N ILE A 2 -37.63 -8.30 -40.39
CA ILE A 2 -37.44 -6.99 -39.78
C ILE A 2 -37.53 -5.98 -40.90
N ASN A 3 -38.58 -5.13 -40.92
CA ASN A 3 -38.67 -4.03 -41.85
C ASN A 3 -37.58 -3.00 -41.52
N ILE A 4 -36.53 -2.98 -42.29
CA ILE A 4 -35.46 -1.97 -42.22
C ILE A 4 -35.94 -0.79 -43.08
N THR A 5 -36.78 0.05 -42.49
CA THR A 5 -37.10 1.35 -43.09
C THR A 5 -36.03 2.37 -42.72
N ASN A 6 -35.31 2.86 -43.70
CA ASN A 6 -34.50 4.08 -43.89
C ASN A 6 -33.90 4.86 -42.70
N ASN A 7 -33.77 4.34 -41.50
CA ASN A 7 -32.88 4.85 -40.48
C ASN A 7 -31.66 3.96 -40.45
N GLU A 8 -30.52 4.48 -40.88
CA GLU A 8 -29.21 3.83 -40.74
C GLU A 8 -28.92 3.61 -39.24
N ILE A 9 -29.35 2.48 -38.72
CA ILE A 9 -29.01 2.06 -37.34
C ILE A 9 -27.58 1.66 -37.33
N LYS A 10 -26.71 2.48 -36.73
CA LYS A 10 -25.31 2.15 -36.55
C LYS A 10 -25.13 1.12 -35.43
N PHE A 11 -24.18 0.20 -35.62
CA PHE A 11 -23.88 -0.83 -34.62
C PHE A 11 -23.61 -0.24 -33.24
N ASN A 12 -22.85 0.86 -33.17
CA ASN A 12 -22.54 1.56 -31.91
C ASN A 12 -23.80 2.03 -31.16
N ASP A 13 -24.83 2.47 -31.90
CA ASP A 13 -26.11 2.90 -31.27
C ASP A 13 -26.87 1.70 -30.68
N LEU A 14 -26.79 0.54 -31.34
CA LEU A 14 -27.34 -0.71 -30.81
C LEU A 14 -26.59 -1.17 -29.57
N GLU A 15 -25.26 -1.16 -29.61
CA GLU A 15 -24.39 -1.52 -28.49
C GLU A 15 -24.66 -0.64 -27.27
N GLU A 16 -24.69 0.69 -27.44
CA GLU A 16 -25.02 1.62 -26.36
C GLU A 16 -26.42 1.42 -25.79
N LYS A 17 -27.39 1.17 -26.64
CA LYS A 17 -28.79 0.90 -26.23
C LYS A 17 -28.87 -0.38 -25.41
N MET A 18 -28.19 -1.44 -25.86
CA MET A 18 -28.13 -2.71 -25.13
C MET A 18 -27.39 -2.55 -23.80
N TRP A 19 -26.26 -1.83 -23.77
CA TRP A 19 -25.53 -1.52 -22.55
C TRP A 19 -26.41 -0.81 -21.52
N LYS A 20 -27.05 0.29 -21.90
CA LYS A 20 -27.96 1.04 -21.02
C LYS A 20 -29.09 0.17 -20.49
N LYS A 21 -29.67 -0.66 -21.35
CA LYS A 21 -30.75 -1.59 -20.97
C LYS A 21 -30.27 -2.60 -19.93
N LYS A 22 -29.10 -3.22 -20.14
CA LYS A 22 -28.53 -4.19 -19.21
C LYS A 22 -28.11 -3.58 -17.87
N MET A 23 -27.61 -2.33 -17.86
CA MET A 23 -27.34 -1.62 -16.62
C MET A 23 -28.64 -1.37 -15.82
N GLN A 24 -29.73 -1.02 -16.47
CA GLN A 24 -31.03 -0.80 -15.84
C GLN A 24 -31.63 -2.09 -15.28
N GLU A 25 -31.58 -3.18 -16.05
CA GLU A 25 -32.00 -4.52 -15.60
C GLU A 25 -31.17 -4.95 -14.36
N GLY A 26 -29.86 -4.73 -14.38
CA GLY A 26 -28.97 -5.04 -13.25
C GLY A 26 -29.28 -4.23 -11.99
N LEU A 27 -29.65 -2.94 -12.11
CA LEU A 27 -30.09 -2.13 -10.97
C LEU A 27 -31.41 -2.66 -10.37
N GLU A 28 -32.34 -3.07 -11.22
CA GLU A 28 -33.62 -3.61 -10.76
C GLU A 28 -33.45 -4.96 -10.07
N GLU A 29 -32.65 -5.83 -10.63
CA GLU A 29 -32.33 -7.13 -10.03
C GLU A 29 -31.64 -6.95 -8.65
N LEU A 30 -30.63 -6.07 -8.54
CA LEU A 30 -30.00 -5.75 -7.26
C LEU A 30 -30.99 -5.22 -6.25
N ARG A 31 -31.92 -4.34 -6.66
CA ARG A 31 -32.97 -3.80 -5.78
C ARG A 31 -33.88 -4.91 -5.24
N ASN A 32 -34.28 -5.85 -6.10
CA ASN A 32 -35.08 -6.98 -5.72
C ASN A 32 -34.37 -7.92 -4.75
N GLN A 33 -33.10 -8.21 -5.01
CA GLN A 33 -32.27 -9.01 -4.10
C GLN A 33 -32.08 -8.34 -2.74
N LEU A 34 -31.78 -7.03 -2.68
CA LEU A 34 -31.67 -6.29 -1.43
C LEU A 34 -32.97 -6.35 -0.62
N ARG A 35 -34.10 -6.21 -1.29
CA ARG A 35 -35.41 -6.32 -0.66
C ARG A 35 -35.69 -7.73 -0.12
N ALA A 36 -35.30 -8.76 -0.86
CA ALA A 36 -35.42 -10.15 -0.42
C ALA A 36 -34.55 -10.44 0.82
N ILE A 37 -33.33 -9.98 0.82
CA ILE A 37 -32.39 -10.11 1.98
C ILE A 37 -32.94 -9.37 3.20
N ASP A 38 -33.42 -8.13 3.03
CA ASP A 38 -34.02 -7.33 4.12
C ASP A 38 -35.23 -8.02 4.73
N ASN A 39 -36.07 -8.68 3.90
CA ASN A 39 -37.19 -9.49 4.35
C ASN A 39 -36.78 -10.77 5.10
N GLN A 40 -35.69 -11.43 4.67
CA GLN A 40 -35.13 -12.58 5.37
C GLN A 40 -34.57 -12.20 6.73
N LEU A 41 -33.85 -11.06 6.81
CA LEU A 41 -33.33 -10.52 8.07
C LEU A 41 -34.45 -10.18 9.05
N LEU A 42 -35.61 -9.71 8.58
CA LEU A 42 -36.78 -9.51 9.42
C LEU A 42 -37.32 -10.83 9.99
N LYS A 43 -37.48 -11.86 9.13
CA LYS A 43 -38.02 -13.18 9.56
C LYS A 43 -37.13 -13.88 10.57
N ASN A 44 -35.82 -13.70 10.43
CA ASN A 44 -34.79 -14.29 11.32
C ASN A 44 -34.50 -13.45 12.58
N LYS A 45 -35.31 -12.41 12.80
CA LYS A 45 -35.20 -11.52 13.95
C LYS A 45 -35.69 -12.23 15.21
N ASN A 46 -34.75 -12.72 16.01
CA ASN A 46 -35.03 -13.40 17.29
C ASN A 46 -34.70 -12.53 18.52
N ASN A 47 -34.74 -11.22 18.40
CA ASN A 47 -34.35 -10.35 19.50
C ASN A 47 -35.49 -9.38 19.88
N ALA A 48 -35.99 -9.51 21.10
CA ALA A 48 -36.97 -8.61 21.70
C ALA A 48 -36.46 -7.16 21.85
N GLU A 49 -35.13 -6.96 21.83
CA GLU A 49 -34.49 -5.64 21.90
C GLU A 49 -34.51 -4.87 20.58
N LEU A 50 -34.93 -5.53 19.47
CA LEU A 50 -34.98 -4.95 18.11
C LEU A 50 -36.42 -4.72 17.66
N GLU A 51 -36.84 -3.47 17.54
CA GLU A 51 -38.13 -3.05 17.05
C GLU A 51 -38.00 -2.41 15.67
N VAL A 52 -38.88 -2.81 14.70
CA VAL A 52 -38.91 -2.13 13.39
C VAL A 52 -39.53 -0.77 13.60
N LYS A 53 -38.84 0.29 13.18
CA LYS A 53 -39.35 1.65 13.28
C LYS A 53 -40.03 2.12 12.00
N ASP A 54 -39.31 2.10 10.88
CA ASP A 54 -39.77 2.59 9.57
C ASP A 54 -38.90 2.07 8.43
N PHE A 55 -39.22 2.51 7.21
CA PHE A 55 -38.38 2.31 6.03
C PHE A 55 -37.67 3.60 5.66
N GLN A 56 -36.39 3.49 5.35
CA GLN A 56 -35.59 4.62 4.91
C GLN A 56 -35.06 4.39 3.50
N LYS A 57 -35.26 5.39 2.63
CA LYS A 57 -34.66 5.43 1.31
C LYS A 57 -33.18 5.71 1.41
N THR A 58 -32.37 5.02 0.64
CA THR A 58 -30.94 5.27 0.50
C THR A 58 -30.49 5.08 -0.95
N THR A 59 -29.35 5.66 -1.31
CA THR A 59 -28.75 5.56 -2.63
C THR A 59 -27.30 5.14 -2.50
N ILE A 60 -26.89 4.14 -3.26
CA ILE A 60 -25.49 3.70 -3.38
C ILE A 60 -25.09 3.74 -4.86
N LYS A 61 -23.95 4.37 -5.15
CA LYS A 61 -23.33 4.34 -6.47
C LYS A 61 -22.60 3.02 -6.66
N CYS A 62 -23.08 2.18 -7.55
CA CYS A 62 -22.50 0.88 -7.91
C CYS A 62 -22.16 0.83 -9.41
N LYS A 63 -21.48 -0.22 -9.89
CA LYS A 63 -21.07 -0.33 -11.31
C LYS A 63 -22.24 -0.18 -12.29
N PHE A 64 -23.46 -0.55 -11.90
CA PHE A 64 -24.65 -0.42 -12.72
C PHE A 64 -25.25 1.00 -12.73
N GLY A 65 -24.84 1.88 -11.80
CA GLY A 65 -25.35 3.24 -11.65
C GLY A 65 -25.77 3.59 -10.23
N ASP A 66 -26.66 4.56 -10.10
CA ASP A 66 -27.19 5.02 -8.83
C ASP A 66 -28.33 4.08 -8.37
N LEU A 67 -28.00 3.18 -7.44
CA LEU A 67 -28.93 2.19 -6.88
C LEU A 67 -29.70 2.83 -5.74
N GLU A 68 -30.96 3.20 -5.99
CA GLU A 68 -31.92 3.64 -4.96
C GLU A 68 -32.71 2.45 -4.43
N PHE A 69 -32.76 2.30 -3.12
CA PHE A 69 -33.55 1.26 -2.47
C PHE A 69 -34.03 1.66 -1.09
N TYR A 70 -35.04 0.95 -0.58
CA TYR A 70 -35.56 1.11 0.77
C TYR A 70 -35.07 -0.01 1.66
N ARG A 71 -34.71 0.33 2.91
CA ARG A 71 -34.25 -0.61 3.95
C ARG A 71 -34.95 -0.31 5.27
N ARG A 72 -35.16 -1.34 6.08
CA ARG A 72 -35.74 -1.19 7.43
C ARG A 72 -34.76 -0.56 8.38
N ARG A 73 -35.24 0.42 9.13
CA ARG A 73 -34.57 1.00 10.25
C ARG A 73 -35.13 0.37 11.53
N TYR A 74 -34.22 -0.12 12.35
CA TYR A 74 -34.56 -0.77 13.61
C TYR A 74 -34.16 0.11 14.79
N LYS A 75 -34.99 0.10 15.85
CA LYS A 75 -34.67 0.66 17.13
C LYS A 75 -34.11 -0.48 17.98
N LEU A 76 -32.85 -0.34 18.37
CA LEU A 76 -32.18 -1.28 19.29
C LEU A 76 -32.08 -0.63 20.67
N THR A 77 -32.72 -1.26 21.67
CA THR A 77 -32.68 -0.81 23.06
C THR A 77 -31.88 -1.82 23.89
N LYS A 78 -30.76 -1.40 24.46
CA LYS A 78 -29.89 -2.22 25.30
C LYS A 78 -29.41 -1.41 26.50
N ASN A 79 -29.57 -1.97 27.71
CA ASN A 79 -29.14 -1.33 28.97
C ASN A 79 -29.67 0.12 29.10
N GLY A 80 -30.96 0.35 28.76
CA GLY A 80 -31.60 1.67 28.82
C GLY A 80 -31.14 2.68 27.74
N LYS A 81 -30.23 2.28 26.83
CA LYS A 81 -29.76 3.14 25.73
C LYS A 81 -30.39 2.67 24.42
N THR A 82 -30.95 3.62 23.70
CA THR A 82 -31.58 3.39 22.39
C THR A 82 -30.71 3.91 21.27
N ARG A 83 -30.55 3.13 20.20
CA ARG A 83 -29.90 3.54 18.96
C ARG A 83 -30.65 3.01 17.74
N MET A 84 -30.47 3.71 16.60
CA MET A 84 -31.02 3.27 15.33
C MET A 84 -29.97 2.45 14.58
N VAL A 85 -30.41 1.33 14.01
CA VAL A 85 -29.55 0.41 13.24
C VAL A 85 -30.25 -0.05 11.96
N TYR A 86 -29.46 -0.41 10.95
CA TYR A 86 -29.92 -0.97 9.68
C TYR A 86 -29.30 -2.36 9.55
N LEU A 87 -30.09 -3.42 9.73
CA LEU A 87 -29.60 -4.80 9.67
C LEU A 87 -29.05 -5.14 8.28
N LEU A 88 -29.70 -4.64 7.22
CA LEU A 88 -29.23 -4.82 5.85
C LEU A 88 -27.83 -4.24 5.63
N ASP A 89 -27.57 -3.04 6.15
CA ASP A 89 -26.27 -2.40 6.03
C ASP A 89 -25.19 -3.18 6.76
N ILE A 90 -25.51 -3.69 7.95
CA ILE A 90 -24.59 -4.49 8.76
C ILE A 90 -24.30 -5.82 8.06
N TYR A 91 -25.35 -6.48 7.54
CA TYR A 91 -25.21 -7.78 6.88
C TYR A 91 -24.39 -7.71 5.59
N LEU A 92 -24.63 -6.69 4.76
CA LEU A 92 -23.94 -6.49 3.49
C LEU A 92 -22.71 -5.57 3.58
N GLU A 93 -22.35 -5.11 4.79
CA GLU A 93 -21.27 -4.16 5.03
C GLU A 93 -21.43 -2.86 4.21
N LEU A 94 -22.71 -2.48 3.95
CA LEU A 94 -23.02 -1.24 3.25
C LEU A 94 -22.62 -0.04 4.12
N GLY A 95 -22.08 1.00 3.50
CA GLY A 95 -21.61 2.18 4.22
C GLY A 95 -20.16 2.12 4.70
N TYR A 96 -19.48 0.97 4.57
CA TYR A 96 -18.01 0.90 4.77
C TYR A 96 -17.30 1.93 3.88
N SER A 97 -17.79 2.10 2.67
CA SER A 97 -17.28 3.01 1.64
C SER A 97 -18.14 4.27 1.46
N GLY A 98 -19.07 4.55 2.36
CA GLY A 98 -19.99 5.69 2.29
C GLY A 98 -21.09 5.50 1.23
N GLN A 99 -21.20 6.43 0.27
CA GLN A 99 -22.19 6.40 -0.81
C GLN A 99 -21.78 5.56 -2.02
N TYR A 100 -20.61 4.92 -1.97
CA TYR A 100 -20.05 4.14 -3.07
C TYR A 100 -19.98 2.66 -2.70
N SER A 101 -20.23 1.78 -3.65
CA SER A 101 -19.96 0.36 -3.45
C SER A 101 -18.45 0.11 -3.32
N GLN A 102 -18.07 -0.97 -2.65
CA GLN A 102 -16.66 -1.37 -2.53
C GLN A 102 -15.98 -1.48 -3.90
N SER A 103 -16.68 -2.02 -4.91
CA SER A 103 -16.16 -2.14 -6.28
C SER A 103 -15.85 -0.78 -6.93
N ILE A 104 -16.66 0.26 -6.69
CA ILE A 104 -16.39 1.62 -7.20
C ILE A 104 -15.22 2.23 -6.44
N VAL A 105 -15.14 2.05 -5.12
CA VAL A 105 -13.99 2.53 -4.34
C VAL A 105 -12.70 1.87 -4.81
N GLU A 106 -12.69 0.56 -4.97
CA GLU A 106 -11.52 -0.18 -5.48
C GLU A 106 -11.07 0.35 -6.85
N LEU A 107 -12.03 0.51 -7.78
CA LEU A 107 -11.74 1.05 -9.11
C LEU A 107 -11.15 2.46 -9.03
N VAL A 108 -11.70 3.34 -8.19
CA VAL A 108 -11.14 4.68 -7.95
C VAL A 108 -9.71 4.61 -7.40
N LEU A 109 -9.46 3.73 -6.42
CA LEU A 109 -8.13 3.60 -5.81
C LEU A 109 -7.10 3.14 -6.84
N ARG A 110 -7.39 2.08 -7.60
CA ARG A 110 -6.48 1.54 -8.63
C ARG A 110 -6.22 2.57 -9.73
N GLU A 111 -7.26 3.19 -10.27
CA GLU A 111 -7.13 4.18 -11.34
C GLU A 111 -6.41 5.47 -10.88
N ALA A 112 -6.68 5.96 -9.66
CA ALA A 112 -6.08 7.17 -9.14
C ALA A 112 -4.58 7.03 -8.84
N THR A 113 -4.08 5.82 -8.63
CA THR A 113 -2.65 5.56 -8.45
C THR A 113 -1.87 5.58 -9.76
N GLU A 114 -2.54 5.37 -10.89
CA GLU A 114 -1.90 5.38 -12.22
C GLU A 114 -2.18 6.68 -13.00
N LYS A 115 -3.32 7.31 -12.77
CA LYS A 115 -3.84 8.46 -13.53
C LYS A 115 -4.10 9.68 -12.66
N SER A 116 -4.28 10.85 -13.29
CA SER A 116 -4.77 12.03 -12.57
C SER A 116 -6.21 11.82 -12.09
N TYR A 117 -6.66 12.51 -11.04
CA TYR A 117 -8.03 12.40 -10.55
C TYR A 117 -9.09 12.76 -11.61
N ARG A 118 -8.76 13.66 -12.55
CA ARG A 118 -9.64 13.98 -13.68
C ARG A 118 -9.77 12.78 -14.63
N LYS A 119 -8.65 12.18 -15.02
CA LYS A 119 -8.66 11.00 -15.90
C LYS A 119 -9.25 9.77 -15.18
N THR A 120 -9.04 9.64 -13.88
CA THR A 120 -9.73 8.62 -13.05
C THR A 120 -11.25 8.77 -13.15
N ALA A 121 -11.78 9.98 -12.93
CA ALA A 121 -13.21 10.23 -13.00
C ALA A 121 -13.78 9.98 -14.41
N GLU A 122 -13.03 10.31 -15.45
CA GLU A 122 -13.36 10.01 -16.84
C GLU A 122 -13.39 8.50 -17.11
N THR A 123 -12.34 7.78 -16.73
CA THR A 123 -12.28 6.30 -16.87
C THR A 123 -13.45 5.62 -16.17
N ILE A 124 -13.81 6.05 -14.95
CA ILE A 124 -14.96 5.46 -14.24
C ILE A 124 -16.26 5.69 -14.98
N ARG A 125 -16.47 6.89 -15.53
CA ARG A 125 -17.64 7.19 -16.34
C ARG A 125 -17.70 6.38 -17.63
N GLU A 126 -16.54 6.12 -18.25
CA GLU A 126 -16.44 5.33 -19.48
C GLU A 126 -16.64 3.82 -19.24
N THR A 127 -16.20 3.30 -18.09
CA THR A 127 -16.20 1.86 -17.79
C THR A 127 -17.36 1.40 -16.92
N THR A 128 -18.13 2.34 -16.37
CA THR A 128 -19.29 2.06 -15.51
C THR A 128 -20.43 3.03 -15.84
N ASN A 129 -21.60 2.77 -15.29
CA ASN A 129 -22.73 3.71 -15.39
C ASN A 129 -22.75 4.72 -14.23
N VAL A 130 -21.58 5.10 -13.70
CA VAL A 130 -21.45 6.00 -12.55
C VAL A 130 -20.71 7.27 -12.96
N SER A 131 -21.31 8.42 -12.65
CA SER A 131 -20.61 9.69 -12.77
C SER A 131 -20.05 10.13 -11.42
N ILE A 132 -18.74 10.37 -11.37
CA ILE A 132 -18.04 10.96 -10.23
C ILE A 132 -17.23 12.17 -10.67
N THR A 133 -17.03 13.13 -9.77
CA THR A 133 -16.15 14.27 -10.03
C THR A 133 -14.71 13.94 -9.62
N HIS A 134 -13.74 14.65 -10.20
CA HIS A 134 -12.33 14.51 -9.78
C HIS A 134 -12.11 14.82 -8.29
N THR A 135 -12.90 15.73 -7.74
CA THR A 135 -12.91 16.04 -6.29
C THR A 135 -13.45 14.87 -5.47
N ALA A 136 -14.48 14.18 -5.96
CA ALA A 136 -15.01 12.97 -5.31
C ALA A 136 -13.97 11.84 -5.36
N ALA A 137 -13.33 11.59 -6.52
CA ALA A 137 -12.27 10.58 -6.63
C ALA A 137 -11.11 10.86 -5.64
N ARG A 138 -10.66 12.12 -5.53
CA ARG A 138 -9.66 12.52 -4.53
C ARG A 138 -10.14 12.28 -3.10
N ARG A 139 -11.39 12.63 -2.79
CA ARG A 139 -11.95 12.45 -1.45
C ARG A 139 -12.06 10.98 -1.08
N ILE A 140 -12.52 10.13 -2.00
CA ILE A 140 -12.59 8.67 -1.81
C ILE A 140 -11.22 8.11 -1.42
N LEU A 141 -10.17 8.46 -2.15
CA LEU A 141 -8.80 7.99 -1.87
C LEU A 141 -8.31 8.45 -0.49
N ILE A 142 -8.50 9.72 -0.15
CA ILE A 142 -8.06 10.25 1.15
C ILE A 142 -8.86 9.63 2.29
N ASP A 143 -10.18 9.57 2.17
CA ASP A 143 -11.06 9.02 3.20
C ASP A 143 -10.77 7.53 3.42
N PHE A 144 -10.55 6.76 2.35
CA PHE A 144 -10.20 5.35 2.44
C PHE A 144 -8.84 5.16 3.13
N SER A 145 -7.82 5.91 2.74
CA SER A 145 -6.52 5.85 3.40
C SER A 145 -6.59 6.17 4.89
N GLU A 146 -7.33 7.22 5.27
CA GLU A 146 -7.46 7.64 6.68
C GLU A 146 -8.26 6.64 7.53
N LYS A 147 -9.39 6.18 7.01
CA LYS A 147 -10.34 5.37 7.78
C LYS A 147 -9.96 3.90 7.87
N HIS A 148 -9.26 3.38 6.86
CA HIS A 148 -8.91 1.96 6.77
C HIS A 148 -7.41 1.73 6.88
N ILE A 149 -6.61 2.20 5.90
CA ILE A 149 -5.18 1.89 5.85
C ILE A 149 -4.44 2.41 7.10
N LYS A 150 -4.52 3.72 7.36
CA LYS A 150 -3.80 4.32 8.50
C LYS A 150 -4.31 3.84 9.86
N LYS A 151 -5.58 3.50 9.95
CA LYS A 151 -6.16 2.94 11.18
C LYS A 151 -5.58 1.55 11.45
N VAL A 152 -5.63 0.66 10.48
CA VAL A 152 -5.06 -0.71 10.57
C VAL A 152 -3.57 -0.65 10.85
N GLU A 153 -2.82 0.18 10.10
CA GLU A 153 -1.38 0.36 10.30
C GLU A 153 -1.04 0.85 11.72
N LYS A 154 -1.80 1.82 12.24
CA LYS A 154 -1.61 2.34 13.60
C LYS A 154 -1.94 1.30 14.68
N GLU A 155 -3.00 0.54 14.50
CA GLU A 155 -3.38 -0.53 15.43
C GLU A 155 -2.34 -1.65 15.41
N LYS A 156 -1.94 -2.11 14.22
CA LYS A 156 -0.92 -3.14 14.02
C LYS A 156 0.43 -2.73 14.62
N LEU A 157 0.87 -1.49 14.37
CA LEU A 157 2.11 -0.94 14.94
C LEU A 157 2.06 -0.94 16.47
N LYS A 158 0.95 -0.49 17.06
CA LYS A 158 0.78 -0.47 18.52
C LYS A 158 0.81 -1.87 19.15
N LEU A 159 0.25 -2.86 18.47
CA LEU A 159 0.23 -4.24 18.94
C LEU A 159 1.61 -4.90 18.81
N TYR A 160 2.29 -4.67 17.70
CA TYR A 160 3.65 -5.12 17.48
C TYR A 160 4.61 -4.56 18.54
N GLU A 161 4.61 -3.24 18.77
CA GLU A 161 5.47 -2.59 19.78
C GLU A 161 5.19 -3.06 21.23
N LYS A 162 4.03 -3.63 21.48
CA LYS A 162 3.70 -4.24 22.77
C LYS A 162 3.99 -5.74 22.84
N GLY A 163 4.50 -6.34 21.78
CA GLY A 163 4.76 -7.77 21.68
C GLY A 163 3.48 -8.63 21.66
N PHE A 164 2.34 -8.07 21.23
CA PHE A 164 1.09 -8.83 21.14
C PHE A 164 0.91 -9.57 19.81
N ILE A 165 1.60 -9.17 18.77
CA ILE A 165 1.58 -9.84 17.47
C ILE A 165 3.01 -10.10 17.01
N GLU A 166 3.25 -11.30 16.50
CA GLU A 166 4.52 -11.76 15.97
C GLU A 166 4.27 -12.57 14.70
N GLY A 167 5.16 -12.43 13.71
CA GLY A 167 5.12 -13.21 12.48
C GLY A 167 5.43 -14.68 12.71
N GLN A 168 4.81 -15.55 11.91
CA GLN A 168 4.96 -17.00 12.03
C GLN A 168 5.83 -17.61 10.92
N LYS A 169 6.12 -16.85 9.86
CA LYS A 169 6.88 -17.36 8.74
C LYS A 169 8.37 -17.44 9.08
N GLU A 170 8.96 -18.61 8.94
CA GLU A 170 10.40 -18.80 9.14
C GLU A 170 11.17 -18.38 7.89
N ILE A 171 12.23 -17.60 8.09
CA ILE A 171 13.15 -17.14 7.04
C ILE A 171 14.53 -16.82 7.65
N LYS A 172 15.60 -17.13 6.92
CA LYS A 172 16.97 -16.82 7.36
C LYS A 172 17.43 -15.43 6.93
N MET A 173 17.09 -15.02 5.71
CA MET A 173 17.54 -13.76 5.12
C MET A 173 16.39 -12.94 4.57
N ILE A 174 16.38 -11.66 4.88
CA ILE A 174 15.43 -10.66 4.37
C ILE A 174 16.23 -9.56 3.69
N TYR A 175 15.67 -9.02 2.61
CA TYR A 175 16.20 -7.87 1.90
C TYR A 175 15.27 -6.67 2.10
N GLU A 176 15.85 -5.52 2.43
CA GLU A 176 15.21 -4.23 2.47
C GLU A 176 15.91 -3.31 1.46
N GLU A 177 15.19 -2.79 0.50
CA GLU A 177 15.69 -1.80 -0.45
C GLU A 177 15.00 -0.47 -0.20
N SER A 178 15.76 0.57 0.19
CA SER A 178 15.21 1.85 0.66
C SER A 178 15.76 3.05 -0.09
N ASP A 179 14.87 3.99 -0.51
CA ASP A 179 15.21 5.24 -1.21
C ASP A 179 14.25 6.39 -0.85
N GLY A 180 14.67 7.59 -1.17
CA GLY A 180 13.92 8.83 -0.99
C GLY A 180 13.51 9.51 -2.30
N ILE A 181 12.25 9.89 -2.42
CA ILE A 181 11.73 10.65 -3.57
C ILE A 181 11.25 12.03 -3.14
N TYR A 182 11.85 13.08 -3.71
CA TYR A 182 11.40 14.45 -3.47
C TYR A 182 10.24 14.82 -4.40
N ILE A 183 9.13 15.28 -3.80
CA ILE A 183 7.93 15.76 -4.49
C ILE A 183 7.67 17.24 -4.19
N SER A 184 6.95 17.93 -5.10
CA SER A 184 6.57 19.33 -4.90
C SER A 184 5.36 19.43 -3.96
N LYS A 185 5.46 20.29 -2.96
CA LYS A 185 4.38 20.61 -2.00
C LYS A 185 3.52 21.78 -2.45
N GLN A 186 2.22 21.71 -2.12
CA GLN A 186 1.31 22.86 -2.24
C GLN A 186 1.57 23.83 -1.09
N ASP A 187 1.86 25.08 -1.41
CA ASP A 187 1.90 26.14 -0.44
C ASP A 187 0.51 26.77 -0.28
N ARG A 188 -0.21 26.41 0.79
CA ARG A 188 -1.52 26.98 1.09
C ARG A 188 -1.44 28.33 1.83
N LYS A 189 -0.29 28.64 2.43
CA LYS A 189 -0.05 29.92 3.13
C LYS A 189 0.76 30.84 2.23
N LYS A 190 0.17 31.36 1.17
CA LYS A 190 0.74 32.47 0.41
C LYS A 190 0.64 33.74 1.24
N ASN A 191 1.50 33.91 2.20
CA ASN A 191 1.85 35.27 2.66
C ASN A 191 2.66 35.91 1.52
N LYS A 192 2.05 36.87 0.83
CA LYS A 192 2.55 37.56 -0.37
C LYS A 192 3.93 38.25 -0.22
N LYS A 193 4.53 38.27 0.96
CA LYS A 193 5.75 39.03 1.25
C LYS A 193 7.03 38.25 1.50
N SER A 194 7.01 36.91 1.57
CA SER A 194 8.23 36.20 1.98
C SER A 194 8.52 34.94 1.22
N ARG A 195 8.70 34.93 -0.06
CA ARG A 195 9.45 33.80 -0.66
C ARG A 195 9.84 34.06 -2.10
N LYS A 196 11.05 34.56 -2.28
CA LYS A 196 11.81 34.39 -3.52
C LYS A 196 11.87 32.89 -3.85
N GLY A 197 11.08 32.43 -4.82
CA GLY A 197 11.34 31.36 -5.76
C GLY A 197 11.58 29.91 -5.29
N LYS A 198 11.80 29.60 -4.02
CA LYS A 198 12.08 28.21 -3.61
C LYS A 198 10.78 27.38 -3.51
N LYS A 199 10.60 26.42 -4.43
CA LYS A 199 9.53 25.42 -4.37
C LYS A 199 9.69 24.57 -3.12
N LEU A 200 8.64 24.51 -2.29
CA LEU A 200 8.61 23.60 -1.13
C LEU A 200 8.65 22.15 -1.65
N LYS A 201 9.52 21.35 -1.05
CA LYS A 201 9.63 19.93 -1.34
C LYS A 201 9.28 19.11 -0.11
N SER A 202 8.77 17.92 -0.28
CA SER A 202 8.63 16.89 0.74
C SER A 202 9.29 15.62 0.23
N GLU A 203 9.93 14.89 1.12
CA GLU A 203 10.53 13.61 0.80
C GLU A 203 9.54 12.49 1.13
N ILE A 204 9.33 11.58 0.20
CA ILE A 204 8.68 10.29 0.41
C ILE A 204 9.78 9.29 0.69
N LYS A 205 9.72 8.62 1.83
CA LYS A 205 10.57 7.49 2.16
C LYS A 205 9.87 6.22 1.71
N ILE A 206 10.57 5.39 0.97
CA ILE A 206 10.05 4.16 0.38
C ILE A 206 10.99 3.02 0.75
N GLY A 207 10.43 1.91 1.19
CA GLY A 207 11.14 0.67 1.43
C GLY A 207 10.42 -0.48 0.77
N ILE A 208 11.17 -1.43 0.28
CA ILE A 208 10.68 -2.68 -0.28
C ILE A 208 11.32 -3.81 0.50
N VAL A 209 10.53 -4.52 1.29
CA VAL A 209 10.95 -5.71 2.03
C VAL A 209 10.58 -6.94 1.20
N HIS A 210 11.54 -7.88 1.03
CA HIS A 210 11.33 -9.07 0.21
C HIS A 210 12.22 -10.25 0.63
N GLU A 211 11.91 -11.43 0.09
CA GLU A 211 12.57 -12.70 0.40
C GLU A 211 13.60 -13.13 -0.68
N GLY A 212 14.11 -12.18 -1.46
CA GLY A 212 14.96 -12.47 -2.61
C GLY A 212 14.18 -12.56 -3.90
N PHE A 213 14.66 -13.39 -4.83
CA PHE A 213 14.16 -13.45 -6.20
C PHE A 213 13.74 -14.87 -6.59
N GLU A 214 12.81 -14.98 -7.53
CA GLU A 214 12.42 -16.20 -8.20
C GLU A 214 12.51 -16.02 -9.72
N LYS A 215 12.99 -17.01 -10.44
CA LYS A 215 13.09 -17.01 -11.89
C LYS A 215 11.75 -17.41 -12.50
N ARG A 216 11.22 -16.59 -13.40
CA ARG A 216 9.99 -16.91 -14.14
C ARG A 216 10.29 -17.49 -15.52
N TYR A 217 11.23 -16.87 -16.24
CA TYR A 217 11.69 -17.27 -17.57
C TYR A 217 13.20 -17.02 -17.66
N SER A 218 13.83 -17.34 -18.80
CA SER A 218 15.30 -17.30 -18.97
C SER A 218 15.99 -16.02 -18.46
N ASN A 219 15.36 -14.84 -18.60
CA ASN A 219 15.91 -13.56 -18.18
C ASN A 219 14.90 -12.69 -17.37
N ASP A 220 13.80 -13.27 -16.90
CA ASP A 220 12.78 -12.56 -16.11
C ASP A 220 12.80 -13.06 -14.67
N PHE A 221 13.08 -12.15 -13.75
CA PHE A 221 13.12 -12.39 -12.32
C PHE A 221 12.06 -11.61 -11.61
N ARG A 222 11.39 -12.25 -10.68
CA ARG A 222 10.36 -11.66 -9.83
C ARG A 222 10.85 -11.57 -8.39
N ILE A 223 10.54 -10.45 -7.75
CA ILE A 223 10.77 -10.28 -6.31
C ILE A 223 9.76 -11.14 -5.54
N LYS A 224 10.30 -11.98 -4.66
CA LYS A 224 9.51 -12.93 -3.85
C LYS A 224 8.91 -12.25 -2.63
N ASN A 225 7.60 -12.39 -2.42
CA ASN A 225 6.86 -11.88 -1.27
C ASN A 225 7.12 -10.39 -0.96
N LYS A 226 7.09 -9.56 -2.01
CA LYS A 226 7.34 -8.13 -1.92
C LYS A 226 6.31 -7.41 -1.06
N GLN A 227 6.78 -6.64 -0.08
CA GLN A 227 6.00 -5.69 0.71
C GLN A 227 6.59 -4.29 0.55
N MET A 228 5.79 -3.35 0.07
CA MET A 228 6.17 -1.96 -0.12
C MET A 228 5.67 -1.11 1.05
N ILE A 229 6.56 -0.36 1.66
CA ILE A 229 6.28 0.59 2.72
C ILE A 229 6.59 1.99 2.21
N ALA A 230 5.67 2.95 2.36
CA ALA A 230 5.95 4.32 2.00
C ALA A 230 5.27 5.33 2.92
N THR A 231 5.97 6.46 3.20
CA THR A 231 5.43 7.55 4.01
C THR A 231 6.17 8.85 3.73
N ILE A 232 5.50 9.99 3.94
CA ILE A 232 6.14 11.32 3.95
C ILE A 232 6.57 11.78 5.35
N LYS A 233 6.37 10.94 6.36
CA LYS A 233 6.71 11.23 7.75
C LYS A 233 8.22 11.08 8.02
N SER A 234 8.62 11.19 9.29
CA SER A 234 10.02 11.09 9.70
C SER A 234 10.64 9.73 9.39
N ALA A 235 11.98 9.68 9.29
CA ALA A 235 12.75 8.45 9.15
C ALA A 235 12.46 7.46 10.29
N LYS A 236 12.41 7.94 11.53
CA LYS A 236 12.05 7.12 12.69
C LYS A 236 10.67 6.47 12.55
N TYR A 237 9.68 7.18 12.00
CA TYR A 237 8.35 6.57 11.75
C TYR A 237 8.41 5.54 10.62
N PHE A 238 9.19 5.81 9.58
CA PHE A 238 9.43 4.88 8.48
C PHE A 238 10.05 3.58 8.99
N LYS A 239 11.15 3.66 9.76
CA LYS A 239 11.81 2.48 10.38
C LYS A 239 10.83 1.64 11.19
N ARG A 240 10.02 2.26 12.06
CA ARG A 240 9.00 1.54 12.84
C ARG A 240 7.99 0.80 11.97
N LEU A 241 7.63 1.34 10.78
CA LEU A 241 6.74 0.65 9.85
C LEU A 241 7.44 -0.54 9.18
N VAL A 242 8.71 -0.41 8.84
CA VAL A 242 9.52 -1.51 8.29
C VAL A 242 9.67 -2.62 9.33
N ASP A 243 10.06 -2.29 10.56
CA ASP A 243 10.22 -3.25 11.67
C ASP A 243 8.91 -3.98 11.96
N MET A 244 7.79 -3.24 12.03
CA MET A 244 6.47 -3.82 12.17
C MET A 244 6.16 -4.77 11.02
N THR A 245 6.47 -4.40 9.78
CA THR A 245 6.20 -5.24 8.61
C THR A 245 6.99 -6.53 8.65
N ILE A 246 8.28 -6.45 8.98
CA ILE A 246 9.14 -7.63 9.15
C ILE A 246 8.67 -8.47 10.33
N GLY A 247 8.55 -7.88 11.52
CA GLY A 247 8.25 -8.60 12.76
C GLY A 247 6.84 -9.17 12.84
N THR A 248 5.88 -8.66 12.04
CA THR A 248 4.53 -9.24 11.95
C THR A 248 4.37 -10.24 10.79
N THR A 249 5.36 -10.39 9.96
CA THR A 249 5.37 -11.36 8.85
C THR A 249 6.23 -12.56 9.20
N TYR A 250 7.41 -12.32 9.74
CA TYR A 250 8.43 -13.34 9.97
C TYR A 250 8.65 -13.57 11.46
N LYS A 251 9.02 -14.81 11.80
CA LYS A 251 9.38 -15.22 13.14
C LYS A 251 10.79 -14.66 13.46
N GLU A 252 10.89 -13.77 14.43
CA GLU A 252 12.10 -13.00 14.73
C GLU A 252 13.33 -13.89 14.97
N ASN A 253 13.15 -15.02 15.66
CA ASN A 253 14.23 -15.95 15.99
C ASN A 253 14.75 -16.74 14.76
N SER A 254 14.01 -16.82 13.67
CA SER A 254 14.44 -17.48 12.43
C SER A 254 15.27 -16.58 11.52
N ILE A 255 15.22 -15.26 11.74
CA ILE A 255 15.96 -14.29 10.92
C ILE A 255 17.43 -14.26 11.36
N GLU A 256 18.33 -14.65 10.46
CA GLU A 256 19.77 -14.60 10.67
C GLU A 256 20.34 -13.24 10.23
N LYS A 257 19.91 -12.73 9.04
CA LYS A 257 20.38 -11.45 8.49
C LYS A 257 19.25 -10.68 7.78
N ILE A 258 19.32 -9.34 7.87
CA ILE A 258 18.53 -8.37 7.13
C ILE A 258 19.50 -7.49 6.34
N ILE A 259 19.49 -7.59 5.02
CA ILE A 259 20.34 -6.79 4.14
C ILE A 259 19.60 -5.52 3.74
N ILE A 260 20.11 -4.36 4.13
CA ILE A 260 19.54 -3.05 3.84
C ILE A 260 20.34 -2.38 2.73
N ASN A 261 19.78 -2.32 1.53
CA ASN A 261 20.35 -1.65 0.37
C ASN A 261 19.75 -0.26 0.21
N ALA A 262 20.57 0.80 0.19
CA ALA A 262 20.06 2.17 0.10
C ALA A 262 21.05 3.15 -0.56
N ASP A 263 20.56 4.34 -0.97
CA ASP A 263 21.29 5.36 -1.75
C ASP A 263 22.32 6.17 -0.96
N GLY A 264 22.47 5.92 0.34
CA GLY A 264 23.41 6.63 1.22
C GLY A 264 22.86 7.94 1.78
N ALA A 265 21.58 8.22 1.64
CA ALA A 265 20.94 9.32 2.37
C ALA A 265 21.15 9.16 3.88
N GLY A 266 21.30 10.27 4.61
CA GLY A 266 21.62 10.23 6.04
C GLY A 266 20.66 9.36 6.85
N TRP A 267 19.37 9.46 6.56
CA TRP A 267 18.35 8.66 7.26
C TRP A 267 18.39 7.16 6.94
N CYS A 268 18.95 6.76 5.78
CA CYS A 268 19.11 5.35 5.43
C CYS A 268 20.22 4.66 6.22
N LYS A 269 21.22 5.39 6.66
CA LYS A 269 22.32 4.84 7.48
C LYS A 269 21.88 4.51 8.89
N ASP A 270 20.98 5.35 9.43
CA ASP A 270 20.44 5.21 10.79
C ASP A 270 19.36 4.11 10.88
N ILE A 271 19.05 3.42 9.75
CA ILE A 271 18.08 2.33 9.75
C ILE A 271 18.69 1.04 10.35
N ALA A 272 19.97 0.77 10.12
CA ALA A 272 20.65 -0.43 10.63
C ALA A 272 21.00 -0.26 12.13
N GLU A 273 20.08 -0.60 13.00
CA GLU A 273 20.20 -0.48 14.47
C GLU A 273 20.50 -1.83 15.16
N SER A 274 20.20 -2.95 14.48
CA SER A 274 20.32 -4.30 15.03
C SER A 274 21.58 -5.01 14.55
N PRO A 275 22.20 -5.89 15.35
CA PRO A 275 23.33 -6.74 14.91
C PRO A 275 22.99 -7.66 13.72
N LYS A 276 21.71 -7.95 13.50
CA LYS A 276 21.24 -8.73 12.35
C LYS A 276 21.14 -7.89 11.07
N GLU A 277 21.14 -6.58 11.18
CA GLU A 277 20.98 -5.64 10.08
C GLU A 277 22.32 -5.25 9.48
N ARG A 278 22.42 -5.39 8.19
CA ARG A 278 23.60 -5.08 7.41
C ARG A 278 23.32 -4.03 6.35
N TYR A 279 23.86 -2.84 6.53
CA TYR A 279 23.77 -1.78 5.54
C TYR A 279 24.69 -2.03 4.36
N GLN A 280 24.19 -1.87 3.15
CA GLN A 280 24.93 -1.85 1.89
C GLN A 280 24.57 -0.59 1.10
N LEU A 281 25.58 0.08 0.57
CA LEU A 281 25.38 1.21 -0.34
C LEU A 281 24.98 0.68 -1.72
N ASP A 282 23.90 1.23 -2.28
CA ASP A 282 23.38 0.78 -3.55
C ASP A 282 24.39 0.98 -4.69
N MET A 283 24.68 -0.12 -5.39
CA MET A 283 25.68 -0.17 -6.45
C MET A 283 25.32 0.72 -7.65
N PHE A 284 24.02 0.84 -7.97
CA PHE A 284 23.57 1.72 -9.05
C PHE A 284 23.93 3.18 -8.74
N HIS A 285 23.73 3.63 -7.50
CA HIS A 285 24.07 4.98 -7.06
C HIS A 285 25.57 5.23 -7.02
N ILE A 286 26.37 4.23 -6.64
CA ILE A 286 27.84 4.33 -6.74
C ILE A 286 28.27 4.52 -8.20
N GLN A 287 27.83 3.64 -9.09
CA GLN A 287 28.19 3.68 -10.52
C GLN A 287 27.75 4.98 -11.18
N LYS A 288 26.56 5.45 -10.85
CA LYS A 288 26.04 6.73 -11.34
C LYS A 288 26.92 7.90 -10.91
N ARG A 289 27.31 7.98 -9.63
CA ARG A 289 28.17 9.05 -9.12
C ARG A 289 29.58 8.99 -9.72
N ILE A 290 30.17 7.81 -9.90
CA ILE A 290 31.45 7.63 -10.62
C ILE A 290 31.29 8.19 -12.06
N THR A 291 30.20 7.84 -12.73
CA THR A 291 29.94 8.29 -14.12
C THR A 291 29.76 9.80 -14.25
N GLU A 292 29.14 10.44 -13.24
CA GLU A 292 28.91 11.89 -13.20
C GLU A 292 30.16 12.68 -12.80
N ALA A 293 31.04 12.12 -11.97
CA ALA A 293 32.22 12.80 -11.44
C ALA A 293 33.48 12.61 -12.26
N VAL A 294 33.65 11.46 -12.93
CA VAL A 294 34.88 11.07 -13.62
C VAL A 294 34.65 11.11 -15.14
N THR A 295 35.41 11.93 -15.86
CA THR A 295 35.34 12.04 -17.34
C THR A 295 36.29 11.07 -18.02
N ASP A 296 37.49 10.83 -17.43
CA ASP A 296 38.46 9.89 -17.97
C ASP A 296 37.93 8.45 -17.99
N LYS A 297 38.08 7.79 -19.15
CA LYS A 297 37.50 6.46 -19.39
C LYS A 297 38.24 5.34 -18.62
N GLU A 298 39.54 5.46 -18.46
CA GLU A 298 40.35 4.44 -17.79
C GLU A 298 40.10 4.49 -16.27
N TYR A 299 40.16 5.68 -15.66
CA TYR A 299 39.81 5.86 -14.25
C TYR A 299 38.37 5.45 -13.95
N LYS A 300 37.41 5.80 -14.82
CA LYS A 300 36.04 5.38 -14.68
C LYS A 300 35.89 3.86 -14.68
N LYS A 301 36.53 3.16 -15.63
CA LYS A 301 36.53 1.71 -15.73
C LYS A 301 37.16 1.06 -14.50
N LEU A 302 38.31 1.60 -14.05
CA LEU A 302 39.06 1.11 -12.90
C LEU A 302 38.23 1.26 -11.61
N MET A 303 37.65 2.45 -11.34
CA MET A 303 36.80 2.70 -10.19
C MET A 303 35.53 1.84 -10.23
N SER A 304 34.93 1.67 -11.41
CA SER A 304 33.73 0.83 -11.60
C SER A 304 34.00 -0.67 -11.38
N LYS A 305 35.23 -1.13 -11.60
CA LYS A 305 35.66 -2.50 -11.33
C LYS A 305 35.91 -2.71 -9.85
N ILE A 306 36.74 -1.84 -9.22
CA ILE A 306 37.20 -2.03 -7.86
C ILE A 306 36.06 -2.04 -6.83
N VAL A 307 35.01 -1.25 -7.01
CA VAL A 307 33.85 -1.24 -6.10
C VAL A 307 33.04 -2.54 -6.11
N LYS A 308 33.32 -3.45 -7.04
CA LYS A 308 32.64 -4.74 -7.14
C LYS A 308 33.45 -5.89 -6.53
N THR A 309 34.70 -5.64 -6.14
CA THR A 309 35.59 -6.63 -5.54
C THR A 309 35.36 -6.78 -4.03
N ASP A 310 36.13 -7.66 -3.42
CA ASP A 310 36.21 -7.86 -1.97
C ASP A 310 36.90 -6.73 -1.22
N LYS A 311 37.63 -5.86 -1.94
CA LYS A 311 38.37 -4.70 -1.40
C LYS A 311 37.90 -3.38 -2.03
N PRO A 312 36.62 -3.00 -1.90
CA PRO A 312 36.09 -1.80 -2.54
C PRO A 312 36.73 -0.50 -1.99
N GLU A 313 37.37 -0.57 -0.83
CA GLU A 313 38.07 0.57 -0.23
C GLU A 313 39.30 1.03 -1.04
N ASP A 314 39.87 0.17 -1.89
CA ASP A 314 40.99 0.53 -2.76
C ASP A 314 40.60 1.62 -3.78
N ILE A 315 39.29 1.91 -3.97
CA ILE A 315 38.82 3.04 -4.74
C ILE A 315 39.41 4.37 -4.24
N PHE A 316 39.70 4.52 -2.94
CA PHE A 316 40.25 5.75 -2.39
C PHE A 316 41.67 6.03 -2.89
N ASN A 317 42.46 4.98 -3.13
CA ASN A 317 43.81 5.11 -3.73
C ASN A 317 43.70 5.57 -5.19
N ILE A 318 42.75 5.01 -5.93
CA ILE A 318 42.48 5.39 -7.33
C ILE A 318 42.01 6.85 -7.41
N ILE A 319 41.11 7.26 -6.50
CA ILE A 319 40.63 8.63 -6.41
C ILE A 319 41.78 9.60 -6.08
N HIS A 320 42.67 9.20 -5.18
CA HIS A 320 43.83 10.01 -4.81
C HIS A 320 44.71 10.28 -6.03
N ASN A 321 45.16 9.25 -6.75
CA ASN A 321 45.96 9.38 -7.96
C ASN A 321 45.29 10.24 -9.02
N TYR A 322 43.96 10.05 -9.22
CA TYR A 322 43.21 10.84 -10.19
C TYR A 322 43.12 12.32 -9.80
N LYS A 323 43.00 12.64 -8.53
CA LYS A 323 42.99 14.03 -8.06
C LYS A 323 44.35 14.71 -8.30
N GLU A 324 45.49 14.02 -8.06
CA GLU A 324 46.83 14.57 -8.35
C GLU A 324 46.99 14.88 -9.85
N GLU A 325 46.47 14.02 -10.72
CA GLU A 325 46.50 14.25 -12.17
C GLU A 325 45.63 15.46 -12.57
N LEU A 326 44.42 15.56 -12.01
CA LEU A 326 43.52 16.70 -12.26
C LEU A 326 44.06 18.03 -11.73
N GLU A 327 44.78 18.02 -10.60
CA GLU A 327 45.46 19.19 -10.06
C GLU A 327 46.62 19.62 -10.97
N TYR A 328 47.40 18.66 -11.49
CA TYR A 328 48.47 18.94 -12.44
C TYR A 328 47.92 19.50 -13.76
N GLU A 329 46.82 18.98 -14.25
CA GLU A 329 46.15 19.43 -15.48
C GLU A 329 45.28 20.70 -15.29
N GLN A 330 45.14 21.21 -14.08
CA GLN A 330 44.36 22.39 -13.70
C GLN A 330 42.84 22.25 -14.08
N LYS A 331 42.30 21.03 -13.92
CA LYS A 331 40.89 20.72 -14.20
C LYS A 331 39.97 20.91 -12.95
N ASP A 332 39.87 22.14 -12.48
CA ASP A 332 39.21 22.48 -11.20
C ASP A 332 37.77 22.02 -11.08
N GLU A 333 36.95 22.10 -12.16
CA GLU A 333 35.55 21.69 -12.14
C GLU A 333 35.40 20.17 -11.93
N GLU A 334 36.25 19.38 -12.55
CA GLU A 334 36.22 17.93 -12.41
C GLU A 334 36.79 17.52 -11.07
N LEU A 335 37.85 18.16 -10.62
CA LEU A 335 38.45 17.98 -9.31
C LEU A 335 37.41 18.20 -8.19
N ALA A 336 36.57 19.22 -8.29
CA ALA A 336 35.50 19.48 -7.35
C ALA A 336 34.47 18.32 -7.31
N LYS A 337 34.07 17.79 -8.47
CA LYS A 337 33.14 16.64 -8.53
C LYS A 337 33.76 15.36 -7.97
N VAL A 338 35.06 15.13 -8.21
CA VAL A 338 35.77 13.96 -7.66
C VAL A 338 35.93 14.08 -6.14
N LYS A 339 36.15 15.28 -5.60
CA LYS A 339 36.14 15.53 -4.15
C LYS A 339 34.75 15.24 -3.52
N GLU A 340 33.66 15.63 -4.18
CA GLU A 340 32.29 15.30 -3.75
C GLU A 340 32.03 13.78 -3.80
N LEU A 341 32.53 13.08 -4.83
CA LEU A 341 32.46 11.62 -4.93
C LEU A 341 33.20 10.96 -3.77
N GLU A 342 34.44 11.41 -3.50
CA GLU A 342 35.26 10.89 -2.39
C GLU A 342 34.55 11.07 -1.04
N GLU A 343 34.00 12.26 -0.77
CA GLU A 343 33.26 12.55 0.44
C GLU A 343 32.05 11.63 0.59
N TYR A 344 31.27 11.45 -0.48
CA TYR A 344 30.14 10.53 -0.49
C TYR A 344 30.55 9.09 -0.15
N LEU A 345 31.60 8.57 -0.78
CA LEU A 345 32.09 7.22 -0.54
C LEU A 345 32.64 7.05 0.88
N ARG A 346 33.42 8.03 1.39
CA ARG A 346 33.92 8.03 2.77
C ARG A 346 32.80 8.04 3.80
N ASN A 347 31.79 8.87 3.57
CA ASN A 347 30.62 8.95 4.41
C ASN A 347 29.79 7.65 4.42
N ASN A 348 29.96 6.78 3.41
CA ASN A 348 29.26 5.51 3.27
C ASN A 348 30.21 4.29 3.31
N LYS A 349 31.43 4.46 3.82
CA LYS A 349 32.50 3.44 3.79
C LYS A 349 32.05 2.06 4.28
N LYS A 350 31.26 2.01 5.37
CA LYS A 350 30.74 0.75 5.95
C LYS A 350 29.81 -0.03 5.01
N GLY A 351 29.21 0.64 4.03
CA GLY A 351 28.28 0.03 3.07
C GLY A 351 28.92 -0.31 1.71
N LEU A 352 30.19 -0.05 1.50
CA LEU A 352 30.84 -0.27 0.20
C LEU A 352 31.00 -1.76 -0.15
N LEU A 353 31.30 -2.59 0.84
CA LEU A 353 31.46 -4.04 0.64
C LEU A 353 30.09 -4.66 0.30
N ARG A 354 30.03 -5.47 -0.75
CA ARG A 354 28.84 -6.20 -1.13
C ARG A 354 28.50 -7.28 -0.09
N TYR A 355 27.22 -7.49 0.19
CA TYR A 355 26.77 -8.43 1.23
C TYR A 355 27.18 -9.88 0.97
N GLN A 356 27.37 -10.27 -0.31
CA GLN A 356 27.84 -11.60 -0.67
C GLN A 356 29.23 -11.90 -0.07
N TYR A 357 30.15 -10.95 -0.12
CA TYR A 357 31.47 -11.09 0.50
C TYR A 357 31.38 -11.17 2.03
N ASP A 358 30.42 -10.48 2.61
CA ASP A 358 30.15 -10.53 4.05
C ASP A 358 29.57 -11.87 4.52
N LEU A 359 29.02 -12.65 3.59
CA LEU A 359 28.61 -14.04 3.79
C LEU A 359 29.79 -15.02 3.65
N GLY A 360 30.99 -14.53 3.34
CA GLY A 360 32.18 -15.34 3.13
C GLY A 360 32.34 -15.93 1.74
N LEU A 361 31.52 -15.46 0.77
CA LEU A 361 31.62 -15.92 -0.61
C LEU A 361 32.80 -15.27 -1.34
N THR A 362 33.51 -16.06 -2.11
CA THR A 362 34.56 -15.60 -3.01
C THR A 362 34.01 -15.03 -4.32
N GLU A 363 34.81 -14.28 -5.07
CA GLU A 363 34.42 -13.74 -6.38
C GLU A 363 34.01 -14.85 -7.36
N GLU A 364 34.76 -15.97 -7.35
CA GLU A 364 34.43 -17.14 -8.19
C GLU A 364 33.12 -17.81 -7.80
N GLU A 365 32.79 -17.86 -6.51
CA GLU A 365 31.52 -18.40 -6.03
C GLU A 365 30.37 -17.47 -6.39
N ILE A 366 30.56 -16.15 -6.25
CA ILE A 366 29.56 -15.15 -6.63
C ILE A 366 29.24 -15.22 -8.14
N GLU A 367 30.24 -15.43 -8.98
CA GLU A 367 30.05 -15.59 -10.44
C GLU A 367 29.33 -16.89 -10.81
N LYS A 368 29.46 -17.95 -10.00
CA LYS A 368 28.82 -19.26 -10.21
C LYS A 368 27.46 -19.42 -9.55
N LEU A 369 27.04 -18.47 -8.70
CA LEU A 369 25.74 -18.53 -8.03
C LEU A 369 24.60 -18.57 -9.03
N ASP A 370 23.56 -19.35 -8.73
CA ASP A 370 22.28 -19.21 -9.41
C ASP A 370 21.80 -17.76 -9.30
N GLU A 371 21.34 -17.19 -10.40
CA GLU A 371 20.87 -15.81 -10.46
C GLU A 371 19.72 -15.49 -9.48
N THR A 372 19.11 -16.52 -8.88
CA THR A 372 18.08 -16.37 -7.85
C THR A 372 18.65 -16.37 -6.44
N GLU A 373 19.82 -16.95 -6.22
CA GLU A 373 20.46 -17.06 -4.93
C GLU A 373 21.48 -15.93 -4.75
N TYR A 374 21.34 -15.15 -3.68
CA TYR A 374 22.23 -14.01 -3.36
C TYR A 374 22.45 -13.01 -4.52
N ARG A 375 21.38 -12.77 -5.31
CA ARG A 375 21.43 -11.84 -6.44
C ARG A 375 21.83 -10.42 -6.00
N ASN A 376 22.45 -9.67 -6.93
CA ASN A 376 22.70 -8.25 -6.74
C ASN A 376 21.40 -7.48 -6.49
N LEU A 377 21.42 -6.63 -5.47
CA LEU A 377 20.32 -5.72 -5.14
C LEU A 377 20.35 -4.50 -6.06
N GLY A 378 19.31 -3.71 -6.09
CA GLY A 378 19.18 -2.52 -6.94
C GLY A 378 17.94 -2.55 -7.82
N THR A 379 16.93 -3.32 -7.41
CA THR A 379 15.62 -3.35 -8.09
C THR A 379 14.72 -2.20 -7.66
N GLU A 380 15.09 -1.48 -6.59
CA GLU A 380 14.29 -0.40 -6.03
C GLU A 380 13.98 0.69 -7.04
N GLU A 381 14.91 1.07 -7.93
CA GLU A 381 14.64 2.16 -8.88
C GLU A 381 13.50 1.81 -9.84
N SER A 382 13.46 0.58 -10.37
CA SER A 382 12.36 0.12 -11.23
C SER A 382 11.05 0.00 -10.45
N GLN A 383 11.10 -0.52 -9.23
CA GLN A 383 9.93 -0.69 -8.38
C GLN A 383 9.38 0.66 -7.89
N MET A 384 10.26 1.59 -7.53
CA MET A 384 9.88 2.95 -7.14
C MET A 384 9.35 3.76 -8.31
N TYR A 385 9.94 3.62 -9.50
CA TYR A 385 9.43 4.24 -10.69
C TYR A 385 8.00 3.78 -11.00
N CYS A 386 7.77 2.49 -11.03
CA CYS A 386 6.47 1.89 -11.27
C CYS A 386 5.47 2.14 -10.12
N GLY A 387 5.96 2.32 -8.89
CA GLY A 387 5.15 2.61 -7.71
C GLY A 387 4.84 4.10 -7.57
N CYS A 388 5.78 4.85 -7.01
CA CYS A 388 5.53 6.22 -6.57
C CYS A 388 6.00 7.29 -7.56
N ARG A 389 7.18 7.13 -8.18
CA ARG A 389 7.80 8.19 -9.00
C ARG A 389 6.93 8.61 -10.19
N LYS A 390 6.35 7.64 -10.89
CA LYS A 390 5.45 7.87 -12.03
C LYS A 390 4.24 8.73 -11.66
N ARG A 391 3.59 8.41 -10.54
CA ARG A 391 2.37 9.10 -10.10
C ARG A 391 2.63 10.41 -9.37
N MET A 392 3.66 10.46 -8.53
CA MET A 392 3.88 11.53 -7.57
C MET A 392 4.79 12.65 -8.09
N LYS A 393 5.77 12.33 -8.96
CA LYS A 393 6.80 13.29 -9.43
C LYS A 393 6.55 13.80 -10.85
N LYS A 394 5.91 13.01 -11.73
CA LYS A 394 5.64 13.41 -13.12
C LYS A 394 4.49 14.43 -13.23
N ASN A 395 4.37 15.09 -14.39
CA ASN A 395 3.27 15.97 -14.79
C ASN A 395 3.10 17.23 -13.93
N ARG A 396 4.20 17.78 -13.39
CA ARG A 396 4.19 19.02 -12.56
C ARG A 396 3.18 18.96 -11.41
N THR A 397 2.99 17.78 -10.83
CA THR A 397 2.08 17.58 -9.71
C THR A 397 2.59 18.28 -8.45
N SER A 398 1.68 18.84 -7.67
CA SER A 398 1.96 19.45 -6.37
C SER A 398 0.97 18.91 -5.35
N TRP A 399 1.45 18.51 -4.19
CA TRP A 399 0.72 17.72 -3.21
C TRP A 399 0.52 18.45 -1.89
N SER A 400 -0.68 18.33 -1.32
CA SER A 400 -0.87 18.59 0.12
C SER A 400 -0.30 17.42 0.93
N ASP A 401 0.16 17.65 2.15
CA ASP A 401 0.73 16.59 3.00
C ASP A 401 -0.24 15.41 3.16
N ASN A 402 -1.50 15.69 3.50
CA ASN A 402 -2.50 14.65 3.63
C ASN A 402 -2.79 13.90 2.32
N GLY A 403 -2.82 14.62 1.19
CA GLY A 403 -3.01 14.01 -0.12
C GLY A 403 -1.82 13.16 -0.57
N ALA A 404 -0.59 13.58 -0.25
CA ALA A 404 0.63 12.82 -0.53
C ALA A 404 0.68 11.55 0.31
N GLU A 405 0.50 11.66 1.63
CA GLU A 405 0.50 10.50 2.53
C GLU A 405 -0.58 9.49 2.16
N ALA A 406 -1.81 9.94 1.87
CA ALA A 406 -2.89 9.06 1.45
C ALA A 406 -2.56 8.32 0.15
N MET A 407 -2.00 9.03 -0.84
CA MET A 407 -1.63 8.44 -2.13
C MET A 407 -0.53 7.39 -1.98
N VAL A 408 0.56 7.69 -1.24
CA VAL A 408 1.65 6.73 -1.08
C VAL A 408 1.23 5.49 -0.29
N LYS A 409 0.34 5.64 0.70
CA LYS A 409 -0.24 4.51 1.44
C LYS A 409 -1.07 3.61 0.54
N VAL A 410 -1.95 4.17 -0.30
CA VAL A 410 -2.74 3.38 -1.25
C VAL A 410 -1.84 2.66 -2.26
N ILE A 411 -0.82 3.36 -2.81
CA ILE A 411 0.17 2.75 -3.72
C ILE A 411 0.88 1.57 -3.03
N SER A 412 1.34 1.75 -1.79
CA SER A 412 2.02 0.69 -1.02
C SER A 412 1.14 -0.55 -0.87
N TYR A 413 -0.12 -0.39 -0.51
CA TYR A 413 -1.06 -1.51 -0.34
C TYR A 413 -1.37 -2.21 -1.65
N ILE A 414 -1.51 -1.47 -2.77
CA ILE A 414 -1.69 -2.06 -4.11
C ILE A 414 -0.45 -2.86 -4.52
N LYS A 415 0.75 -2.27 -4.34
CA LYS A 415 2.02 -2.91 -4.76
C LYS A 415 2.43 -4.09 -3.86
N SER A 416 1.88 -4.17 -2.67
CA SER A 416 2.02 -5.30 -1.74
C SER A 416 0.91 -6.34 -1.88
N ASN A 417 -0.04 -6.18 -2.82
CA ASN A 417 -1.23 -7.04 -2.99
C ASN A 417 -2.13 -7.12 -1.73
N LEU A 418 -2.13 -6.07 -0.90
CA LEU A 418 -2.89 -6.00 0.36
C LEU A 418 -4.20 -5.19 0.23
N LEU A 419 -4.46 -4.58 -0.94
CA LEU A 419 -5.63 -3.71 -1.11
C LEU A 419 -6.94 -4.48 -0.92
N ASP A 420 -7.04 -5.69 -1.45
CA ASP A 420 -8.25 -6.50 -1.39
C ASP A 420 -8.56 -6.93 0.05
N ASP A 421 -7.53 -7.22 0.85
CA ASP A 421 -7.68 -7.61 2.25
C ASP A 421 -8.19 -6.46 3.11
N ILE A 422 -7.78 -5.23 2.80
CA ILE A 422 -8.26 -4.06 3.53
C ILE A 422 -9.65 -3.62 3.06
N ILE A 423 -9.96 -3.71 1.76
CA ILE A 423 -11.29 -3.40 1.21
C ILE A 423 -12.34 -4.36 1.77
N THR A 424 -11.99 -5.64 1.90
CA THR A 424 -12.90 -6.68 2.43
C THR A 424 -12.91 -6.75 3.96
N GLY A 425 -12.12 -5.91 4.65
CA GLY A 425 -12.01 -5.91 6.11
C GLY A 425 -11.33 -7.17 6.68
N ARG A 426 -10.71 -8.02 5.86
CA ARG A 426 -9.99 -9.23 6.33
C ARG A 426 -8.84 -8.89 7.26
N MET A 427 -8.08 -7.83 6.97
CA MET A 427 -6.99 -7.36 7.83
C MET A 427 -7.47 -6.93 9.23
N GLU A 428 -8.58 -6.20 9.30
CA GLU A 428 -9.15 -5.77 10.58
C GLU A 428 -9.64 -6.97 11.40
N LYS A 429 -10.19 -7.99 10.74
CA LYS A 429 -10.64 -9.23 11.38
C LYS A 429 -9.48 -10.06 11.91
N SER A 430 -8.42 -10.24 11.13
CA SER A 430 -7.24 -10.99 11.56
C SER A 430 -6.62 -10.39 12.82
N ILE A 431 -6.44 -9.07 12.88
CA ILE A 431 -5.93 -8.39 14.06
C ILE A 431 -6.85 -8.60 15.28
N GLN A 432 -8.17 -8.64 15.10
CA GLN A 432 -9.12 -8.86 16.20
C GLN A 432 -9.14 -10.32 16.66
N GLU A 433 -8.98 -11.27 15.75
CA GLU A 433 -8.89 -12.71 16.06
C GLU A 433 -7.62 -13.01 16.86
N GLU A 434 -6.47 -12.51 16.45
CA GLU A 434 -5.21 -12.62 17.18
C GLU A 434 -5.29 -12.04 18.61
N LEU A 435 -6.02 -10.92 18.77
CA LEU A 435 -6.27 -10.34 20.08
C LEU A 435 -7.22 -11.20 20.93
N SER A 436 -8.25 -11.80 20.35
CA SER A 436 -9.22 -12.61 21.09
C SER A 436 -8.63 -13.93 21.57
N GLU A 437 -7.80 -14.59 20.76
CA GLU A 437 -7.12 -15.84 21.12
C GLU A 437 -6.15 -15.65 22.28
N ARG A 438 -5.46 -14.50 22.35
CA ARG A 438 -4.52 -14.20 23.46
C ARG A 438 -5.19 -13.73 24.75
N ILE A 439 -6.45 -13.28 24.69
CA ILE A 439 -7.22 -12.85 25.88
C ILE A 439 -7.81 -14.08 26.64
N GLU A 440 -7.89 -15.24 25.99
CA GLU A 440 -8.38 -16.48 26.63
C GLU A 440 -7.37 -17.15 27.55
N GLU A 441 -6.10 -16.76 27.57
CA GLU A 441 -5.17 -17.18 28.64
C GLU A 441 -5.36 -16.31 29.90
N PRO A 442 -5.66 -16.90 31.08
CA PRO A 442 -6.02 -16.13 32.24
C PRO A 442 -4.80 -15.54 32.95
N LYS A 443 -4.26 -14.46 32.48
CA LYS A 443 -3.44 -13.54 33.28
C LYS A 443 -4.28 -12.31 33.62
N LYS A 444 -4.50 -12.09 34.91
CA LYS A 444 -5.21 -10.95 35.49
C LYS A 444 -4.74 -9.62 34.85
N VAL A 445 -5.40 -9.16 33.80
CA VAL A 445 -5.14 -7.87 33.17
C VAL A 445 -6.22 -6.89 33.57
N LYS A 446 -5.82 -5.77 34.17
CA LYS A 446 -6.68 -4.64 34.52
C LYS A 446 -7.47 -4.23 33.28
N LYS A 447 -8.80 -4.11 33.41
CA LYS A 447 -9.71 -3.62 32.36
C LYS A 447 -9.18 -2.35 31.71
N ILE A 448 -8.70 -2.43 30.48
CA ILE A 448 -8.37 -1.26 29.67
C ILE A 448 -9.69 -0.68 29.18
N LYS A 449 -10.03 0.54 29.62
CA LYS A 449 -11.14 1.32 29.08
C LYS A 449 -10.81 1.70 27.64
N LEU A 450 -11.36 0.97 26.68
CA LEU A 450 -11.36 1.37 25.27
C LEU A 450 -12.13 2.69 25.14
N GLY A 451 -11.43 3.73 24.69
CA GLY A 451 -12.03 5.03 24.44
C GLY A 451 -13.22 4.92 23.49
N LYS A 452 -14.25 5.72 23.74
CA LYS A 452 -15.48 5.76 22.96
C LYS A 452 -15.20 5.97 21.48
N VAL A 453 -15.30 4.92 20.67
CA VAL A 453 -15.33 5.03 19.22
C VAL A 453 -16.73 5.47 18.81
N LYS A 454 -16.84 6.58 18.12
CA LYS A 454 -18.11 7.22 17.70
C LYS A 454 -18.91 6.41 16.66
N TYR A 455 -18.39 5.30 16.19
CA TYR A 455 -19.06 4.38 15.25
C TYR A 455 -19.10 2.99 15.85
N ALA A 456 -20.29 2.43 15.96
CA ALA A 456 -20.46 1.05 16.38
C ALA A 456 -19.76 0.13 15.36
N THR A 457 -18.71 -0.55 15.78
CA THR A 457 -18.09 -1.59 14.96
C THR A 457 -19.04 -2.77 14.84
N ARG A 458 -18.96 -3.54 13.76
CA ARG A 458 -19.72 -4.78 13.54
C ARG A 458 -19.76 -5.68 14.76
N ASN A 459 -18.63 -5.84 15.44
CA ASN A 459 -18.52 -6.69 16.63
C ASN A 459 -19.32 -6.14 17.83
N SER A 460 -19.34 -4.81 18.05
CA SER A 460 -20.14 -4.23 19.13
C SER A 460 -21.65 -4.36 18.89
N ILE A 461 -22.06 -4.53 17.62
CA ILE A 461 -23.45 -4.79 17.25
C ILE A 461 -23.73 -6.30 17.34
N LEU A 462 -22.83 -7.17 16.91
CA LEU A 462 -22.92 -8.62 17.06
C LEU A 462 -22.90 -9.05 18.54
N GLU A 463 -22.09 -8.40 19.37
CA GLU A 463 -22.11 -8.61 20.83
C GLU A 463 -23.38 -8.09 21.48
N SER A 464 -24.05 -7.10 20.87
CA SER A 464 -25.36 -6.62 21.36
C SER A 464 -26.53 -7.47 20.87
N LEU A 465 -26.33 -8.40 19.96
CA LEU A 465 -27.29 -9.38 19.46
C LEU A 465 -27.17 -10.72 20.24
N THR A 466 -27.01 -10.68 21.54
CA THR A 466 -26.83 -11.84 22.44
C THR A 466 -28.01 -12.79 22.53
N GLY A 467 -28.89 -12.91 21.58
CA GLY A 467 -29.87 -13.97 21.41
C GLY A 467 -29.63 -14.80 20.16
N PHE A 468 -28.80 -14.31 19.25
CA PHE A 468 -28.30 -15.09 18.13
C PHE A 468 -27.12 -15.93 18.61
N ARG A 469 -27.21 -17.25 18.53
CA ARG A 469 -26.03 -18.09 18.68
C ARG A 469 -25.02 -17.57 17.68
N LYS A 470 -23.91 -16.99 18.19
CA LYS A 470 -22.77 -16.42 17.42
C LYS A 470 -22.41 -17.31 16.23
N GLN A 471 -22.50 -18.61 16.43
CA GLN A 471 -22.24 -19.67 15.47
C GLN A 471 -23.22 -19.64 14.27
N LYS A 472 -24.52 -19.39 14.48
CA LYS A 472 -25.51 -19.40 13.39
C LYS A 472 -25.42 -18.20 12.44
N VAL A 473 -25.02 -17.03 12.95
CA VAL A 473 -24.76 -15.84 12.11
C VAL A 473 -23.41 -15.99 11.37
N ILE A 474 -22.41 -16.55 12.05
CA ILE A 474 -21.12 -16.91 11.44
C ILE A 474 -21.31 -18.03 10.40
N ASP A 475 -22.13 -19.02 10.66
CA ASP A 475 -22.42 -20.14 9.74
C ASP A 475 -23.33 -19.70 8.58
N LEU A 476 -24.25 -18.78 8.78
CA LEU A 476 -24.99 -18.12 7.70
C LEU A 476 -24.06 -17.21 6.84
N LEU A 477 -23.07 -16.58 7.46
CA LEU A 477 -22.07 -15.78 6.77
C LEU A 477 -20.99 -16.65 6.08
N ARG A 478 -20.72 -17.87 6.56
CA ARG A 478 -19.71 -18.79 5.99
C ARG A 478 -20.30 -19.80 4.99
N ASN A 479 -21.51 -20.26 5.14
CA ASN A 479 -21.87 -21.57 4.60
C ASN A 479 -23.05 -21.69 3.64
N LYS A 480 -23.78 -20.74 3.14
CA LYS A 480 -24.80 -21.16 2.15
C LYS A 480 -25.26 -20.14 1.10
N THR A 481 -25.14 -18.87 1.32
CA THR A 481 -25.71 -17.89 0.37
C THR A 481 -24.79 -17.60 -0.81
N PHE A 482 -23.47 -17.67 -0.65
CA PHE A 482 -22.51 -17.43 -1.73
C PHE A 482 -22.42 -18.58 -2.73
N ASN A 483 -22.63 -19.82 -2.31
CA ASN A 483 -22.63 -20.99 -3.22
C ASN A 483 -23.95 -21.15 -3.99
N GLN A 484 -25.07 -20.66 -3.48
CA GLN A 484 -26.33 -20.67 -4.24
C GLN A 484 -26.42 -19.55 -5.27
N MET A 485 -25.73 -18.41 -5.08
CA MET A 485 -25.64 -17.38 -6.13
C MET A 485 -24.78 -17.76 -7.32
N ARG A 486 -23.88 -18.77 -7.19
CA ARG A 486 -23.10 -19.33 -8.31
C ARG A 486 -23.88 -20.31 -9.21
N ILE A 487 -25.04 -20.78 -8.77
CA ILE A 487 -25.84 -21.79 -9.47
C ILE A 487 -26.96 -21.15 -10.32
N ILE A 488 -27.23 -19.85 -10.18
CA ILE A 488 -28.26 -19.15 -10.96
C ILE A 488 -27.66 -18.35 -12.14
N GLY A 489 -26.38 -18.51 -12.40
CA GLY A 489 -25.63 -17.85 -13.48
C GLY A 489 -25.07 -18.82 -14.52
N ASN A 490 -25.83 -19.84 -14.93
CA ASN A 490 -25.62 -20.60 -16.16
C ASN A 490 -26.83 -20.47 -17.06
#